data_434ad282f84789d725662820f139ed5d
#
_entry.id   434ad282f84789d725662820f139ed5d
#
_cell.length_a   1.000
_cell.length_b   1.000
_cell.length_c   1.000
_cell.angle_alpha   90.00
_cell.angle_beta   90.00
_cell.angle_gamma   90.00
#
_symmetry.space_group_name_H-M   'P 1'
#
loop_
_entity.id
_entity.type
_entity.pdbx_description
1 polymer ?
#
loop_
_entity_poly.entity_id
_entity_poly.type
_entity_poly.pdbx_seq_one_letter_code
_entity_poly.pdbx_strand_id
1 'polypeptide(L)'
;MPRALITGVTGQDGSYLAEFLLAKGYEVAGMVRRTSHHSYERIEHLLDRIDIVAADLLDQHSLTVVLQETRPDEVYNLAAQSYVPTSWTQPVLTGEFTALGVTRILEAIRLVHPVARFYQASSSEMFGKASETPQREGTPFYPRSPYGVAKVYGHWITVNYRESYDLFAVSGILFNHESPRRGIEFVTRKVTDGVARIKLGLSRELRLGNLDARRDWGFAGDYVEAMWLMLQRDKPQDYVVGTGQTHSVRELVEIAFGHVGLDYRDFVVSDPKYYRPAEVDLLLADPSKARRELGWSPKIGFAELIAMMVDADLERLGSGDAVATARGAR
;
A
#
# COMPACT_ATOMS: atom_id res chain seq x y z
N MET A 1 -14.99 9.21 -21.54
CA MET A 1 -14.83 8.54 -20.23
C MET A 1 -13.62 9.16 -19.57
N PRO A 2 -13.60 9.35 -18.24
CA PRO A 2 -12.41 9.83 -17.59
C PRO A 2 -11.29 8.79 -17.69
N ARG A 3 -10.04 9.26 -17.76
CA ARG A 3 -8.85 8.43 -17.92
C ARG A 3 -7.96 8.51 -16.69
N ALA A 4 -7.54 7.36 -16.17
CA ALA A 4 -6.64 7.29 -15.01
C ALA A 4 -5.32 6.59 -15.36
N LEU A 5 -4.22 7.15 -14.88
CA LEU A 5 -2.90 6.52 -14.88
C LEU A 5 -2.58 6.03 -13.47
N ILE A 6 -2.31 4.73 -13.32
CA ILE A 6 -1.93 4.12 -12.04
C ILE A 6 -0.48 3.66 -12.11
N THR A 7 0.42 4.30 -11.35
CA THR A 7 1.77 3.76 -11.16
C THR A 7 1.71 2.63 -10.13
N GLY A 8 2.46 1.54 -10.38
CA GLY A 8 2.43 0.38 -9.46
C GLY A 8 1.13 -0.43 -9.53
N VAL A 9 0.50 -0.50 -10.69
CA VAL A 9 -0.77 -1.23 -10.93
C VAL A 9 -0.69 -2.71 -10.54
N THR A 10 0.48 -3.34 -10.60
CA THR A 10 0.72 -4.74 -10.22
C THR A 10 0.81 -4.96 -8.70
N GLY A 11 0.80 -3.89 -7.91
CA GLY A 11 0.75 -3.94 -6.45
C GLY A 11 -0.64 -4.28 -5.91
N GLN A 12 -0.73 -4.47 -4.58
CA GLN A 12 -2.01 -4.67 -3.90
C GLN A 12 -2.99 -3.53 -4.24
N ASP A 13 -2.64 -2.31 -3.88
CA ASP A 13 -3.54 -1.15 -4.01
C ASP A 13 -3.82 -0.82 -5.47
N GLY A 14 -2.80 -0.93 -6.33
CA GLY A 14 -2.95 -0.69 -7.77
C GLY A 14 -3.95 -1.63 -8.42
N SER A 15 -3.96 -2.90 -8.05
CA SER A 15 -4.90 -3.88 -8.57
C SER A 15 -6.36 -3.63 -8.12
N TYR A 16 -6.57 -3.31 -6.83
CA TYR A 16 -7.90 -2.93 -6.32
C TYR A 16 -8.39 -1.60 -6.91
N LEU A 17 -7.49 -0.62 -7.06
CA LEU A 17 -7.83 0.66 -7.65
C LEU A 17 -8.21 0.53 -9.13
N ALA A 18 -7.50 -0.30 -9.90
CA ALA A 18 -7.84 -0.58 -11.29
C ALA A 18 -9.25 -1.18 -11.42
N GLU A 19 -9.60 -2.19 -10.60
CA GLU A 19 -10.95 -2.76 -10.55
C GLU A 19 -12.00 -1.71 -10.19
N PHE A 20 -11.73 -0.91 -9.17
CA PHE A 20 -12.63 0.12 -8.68
C PHE A 20 -12.91 1.19 -9.75
N LEU A 21 -11.86 1.68 -10.43
CA LEU A 21 -11.99 2.69 -11.47
C LEU A 21 -12.69 2.14 -12.73
N LEU A 22 -12.39 0.91 -13.14
CA LEU A 22 -13.10 0.24 -14.22
C LEU A 22 -14.61 0.11 -13.93
N ALA A 23 -14.97 -0.23 -12.67
CA ALA A 23 -16.37 -0.31 -12.25
C ALA A 23 -17.06 1.06 -12.24
N LYS A 24 -16.31 2.17 -12.12
CA LYS A 24 -16.80 3.55 -12.26
C LYS A 24 -16.80 4.08 -13.72
N GLY A 25 -16.41 3.26 -14.68
CA GLY A 25 -16.41 3.63 -16.09
C GLY A 25 -15.21 4.45 -16.56
N TYR A 26 -14.06 4.33 -15.86
CA TYR A 26 -12.79 4.93 -16.31
C TYR A 26 -12.12 4.06 -17.38
N GLU A 27 -11.38 4.72 -18.27
CA GLU A 27 -10.27 4.11 -19.00
C GLU A 27 -9.04 4.08 -18.07
N VAL A 28 -8.43 2.92 -17.92
CA VAL A 28 -7.30 2.74 -16.96
C VAL A 28 -6.03 2.39 -17.71
N ALA A 29 -4.99 3.23 -17.56
CA ALA A 29 -3.62 2.94 -17.95
C ALA A 29 -2.82 2.49 -16.72
N GLY A 30 -2.31 1.26 -16.74
CA GLY A 30 -1.51 0.68 -15.69
C GLY A 30 -0.01 0.79 -16.00
N MET A 31 0.72 1.63 -15.25
CA MET A 31 2.16 1.79 -15.43
C MET A 31 2.92 0.65 -14.77
N VAL A 32 3.77 -0.02 -15.55
CA VAL A 32 4.67 -1.08 -15.10
C VAL A 32 6.11 -0.74 -15.45
N ARG A 33 7.05 -1.15 -14.60
CA ARG A 33 8.47 -1.07 -14.90
C ARG A 33 8.84 -2.19 -15.89
N ARG A 34 9.64 -1.87 -16.92
CA ARG A 34 10.17 -2.88 -17.83
C ARG A 34 11.09 -3.85 -17.08
N THR A 35 10.74 -5.12 -17.11
CA THR A 35 11.53 -6.23 -16.57
C THR A 35 11.57 -7.38 -17.57
N SER A 36 12.55 -8.29 -17.45
CA SER A 36 12.61 -9.51 -18.28
C SER A 36 11.51 -10.52 -17.93
N HIS A 37 10.94 -10.44 -16.72
CA HIS A 37 9.84 -11.28 -16.27
C HIS A 37 8.81 -10.38 -15.59
N HIS A 38 7.60 -10.32 -16.15
CA HIS A 38 6.50 -9.57 -15.57
C HIS A 38 5.68 -10.50 -14.68
N SER A 39 5.39 -10.07 -13.44
CA SER A 39 4.38 -10.71 -12.60
C SER A 39 3.10 -9.89 -12.66
N TYR A 40 2.11 -10.41 -13.38
CA TYR A 40 0.77 -9.81 -13.49
C TYR A 40 -0.27 -10.52 -12.62
N GLU A 41 0.16 -11.41 -11.73
CA GLU A 41 -0.70 -12.27 -10.90
C GLU A 41 -1.91 -11.52 -10.31
N ARG A 42 -1.70 -10.29 -9.78
CA ARG A 42 -2.78 -9.49 -9.16
C ARG A 42 -3.70 -8.78 -10.15
N ILE A 43 -3.30 -8.66 -11.41
CA ILE A 43 -4.05 -7.96 -12.47
C ILE A 43 -4.31 -8.82 -13.71
N GLU A 44 -4.01 -10.12 -13.65
CA GLU A 44 -4.16 -11.04 -14.79
C GLU A 44 -5.58 -10.98 -15.38
N HIS A 45 -6.58 -10.97 -14.52
CA HIS A 45 -8.00 -10.87 -14.88
C HIS A 45 -8.42 -9.48 -15.44
N LEU A 46 -7.52 -8.52 -15.47
CA LEU A 46 -7.75 -7.15 -15.97
C LEU A 46 -6.99 -6.84 -17.27
N LEU A 47 -6.10 -7.71 -17.72
CA LEU A 47 -5.18 -7.44 -18.84
C LEU A 47 -5.90 -7.07 -20.14
N ASP A 48 -7.09 -7.62 -20.37
CA ASP A 48 -7.93 -7.29 -21.54
C ASP A 48 -8.78 -6.02 -21.34
N ARG A 49 -8.69 -5.37 -20.18
CA ARG A 49 -9.55 -4.25 -19.77
C ARG A 49 -8.78 -2.98 -19.40
N ILE A 50 -7.45 -3.07 -19.26
CA ILE A 50 -6.57 -1.94 -18.94
C ILE A 50 -5.42 -1.87 -19.95
N ASP A 51 -4.97 -0.65 -20.22
CA ASP A 51 -3.78 -0.43 -21.06
C ASP A 51 -2.52 -0.56 -20.22
N ILE A 52 -1.63 -1.51 -20.55
CA ILE A 52 -0.33 -1.63 -19.87
C ILE A 52 0.68 -0.73 -20.57
N VAL A 53 1.21 0.25 -19.82
CA VAL A 53 2.22 1.20 -20.30
C VAL A 53 3.53 1.03 -19.54
N ALA A 54 4.66 1.11 -20.25
CA ALA A 54 5.98 0.91 -19.66
C ALA A 54 6.64 2.24 -19.32
N ALA A 55 6.94 2.47 -18.03
CA ALA A 55 7.78 3.59 -17.58
C ALA A 55 8.43 3.26 -16.23
N ASP A 56 9.43 4.05 -15.82
CA ASP A 56 10.16 3.89 -14.57
C ASP A 56 10.21 5.22 -13.80
N LEU A 57 9.93 5.21 -12.50
CA LEU A 57 10.08 6.39 -11.63
C LEU A 57 11.53 6.91 -11.57
N LEU A 58 12.51 6.13 -12.01
CA LEU A 58 13.90 6.57 -12.14
C LEU A 58 14.16 7.30 -13.46
N ASP A 59 13.29 7.20 -14.45
CA ASP A 59 13.48 7.74 -15.79
C ASP A 59 12.46 8.83 -16.11
N GLN A 60 12.92 10.10 -16.04
CA GLN A 60 12.13 11.29 -16.35
C GLN A 60 11.55 11.25 -17.77
N HIS A 61 12.31 10.72 -18.77
CA HIS A 61 11.86 10.69 -20.14
C HIS A 61 10.66 9.76 -20.32
N SER A 62 10.73 8.55 -19.80
CA SER A 62 9.63 7.57 -19.91
C SER A 62 8.35 8.08 -19.24
N LEU A 63 8.45 8.76 -18.08
CA LEU A 63 7.31 9.37 -17.42
C LEU A 63 6.67 10.48 -18.28
N THR A 64 7.50 11.30 -18.91
CA THR A 64 7.05 12.37 -19.82
C THR A 64 6.30 11.79 -21.02
N VAL A 65 6.86 10.75 -21.66
CA VAL A 65 6.24 10.08 -22.81
C VAL A 65 4.89 9.46 -22.43
N VAL A 66 4.84 8.71 -21.33
CA VAL A 66 3.59 8.07 -20.89
C VAL A 66 2.48 9.11 -20.61
N LEU A 67 2.81 10.23 -19.99
CA LEU A 67 1.83 11.31 -19.77
C LEU A 67 1.39 12.00 -21.07
N GLN A 68 2.28 12.14 -22.06
CA GLN A 68 1.94 12.66 -23.38
C GLN A 68 0.98 11.75 -24.14
N GLU A 69 1.21 10.44 -24.08
CA GLU A 69 0.42 9.43 -24.78
C GLU A 69 -0.92 9.16 -24.12
N THR A 70 -0.94 9.02 -22.78
CA THR A 70 -2.15 8.67 -22.04
C THR A 70 -3.05 9.86 -21.74
N ARG A 71 -2.50 11.08 -21.56
CA ARG A 71 -3.26 12.30 -21.22
C ARG A 71 -4.31 12.06 -20.13
N PRO A 72 -3.91 11.55 -18.95
CA PRO A 72 -4.86 11.12 -17.94
C PRO A 72 -5.53 12.32 -17.23
N ASP A 73 -6.82 12.22 -16.93
CA ASP A 73 -7.50 13.19 -16.06
C ASP A 73 -7.01 13.06 -14.61
N GLU A 74 -6.64 11.82 -14.20
CA GLU A 74 -6.22 11.48 -12.85
C GLU A 74 -4.96 10.61 -12.87
N VAL A 75 -4.00 10.92 -12.01
CA VAL A 75 -2.75 10.17 -11.82
C VAL A 75 -2.66 9.68 -10.39
N TYR A 76 -2.59 8.38 -10.20
CA TYR A 76 -2.44 7.74 -8.89
C TYR A 76 -1.04 7.19 -8.75
N ASN A 77 -0.21 7.85 -7.93
CA ASN A 77 1.18 7.44 -7.70
C ASN A 77 1.28 6.48 -6.50
N LEU A 78 1.18 5.18 -6.79
CA LEU A 78 1.25 4.10 -5.80
C LEU A 78 2.60 3.36 -5.83
N ALA A 79 3.38 3.52 -6.91
CA ALA A 79 4.67 2.87 -7.06
C ALA A 79 5.70 3.37 -6.02
N ALA A 80 6.26 2.46 -5.27
CA ALA A 80 7.30 2.73 -4.27
C ALA A 80 8.06 1.44 -3.92
N GLN A 81 9.23 1.58 -3.31
CA GLN A 81 9.82 0.49 -2.53
C GLN A 81 9.16 0.50 -1.15
N SER A 82 8.13 -0.35 -0.93
CA SER A 82 7.20 -0.24 0.21
C SER A 82 7.55 -1.13 1.41
N TYR A 83 8.43 -2.12 1.24
CA TYR A 83 8.83 -3.00 2.34
C TYR A 83 9.90 -2.33 3.22
N VAL A 84 9.48 -1.85 4.40
CA VAL A 84 10.32 -1.04 5.31
C VAL A 84 11.69 -1.67 5.60
N PRO A 85 11.80 -3.00 5.90
CA PRO A 85 13.11 -3.61 6.16
C PRO A 85 14.11 -3.46 5.00
N THR A 86 13.69 -3.53 3.75
CA THR A 86 14.58 -3.33 2.59
C THR A 86 15.17 -1.93 2.55
N SER A 87 14.48 -0.92 3.09
CA SER A 87 15.01 0.44 3.12
C SER A 87 16.29 0.59 3.95
N TRP A 88 16.53 -0.30 4.92
CA TRP A 88 17.75 -0.31 5.71
C TRP A 88 18.96 -0.89 4.94
N THR A 89 18.72 -1.81 4.03
CA THR A 89 19.77 -2.43 3.20
C THR A 89 19.97 -1.70 1.88
N GLN A 90 18.95 -0.97 1.41
CA GLN A 90 18.96 -0.24 0.14
C GLN A 90 18.45 1.21 0.31
N PRO A 91 19.07 2.03 1.20
CA PRO A 91 18.53 3.34 1.54
C PRO A 91 18.59 4.33 0.35
N VAL A 92 19.63 4.29 -0.45
CA VAL A 92 19.77 5.15 -1.64
C VAL A 92 18.70 4.82 -2.67
N LEU A 93 18.53 3.54 -3.01
CA LEU A 93 17.52 3.11 -3.97
C LEU A 93 16.10 3.45 -3.48
N THR A 94 15.84 3.29 -2.17
CA THR A 94 14.57 3.69 -1.54
C THR A 94 14.33 5.20 -1.72
N GLY A 95 15.34 6.04 -1.53
CA GLY A 95 15.28 7.48 -1.77
C GLY A 95 15.00 7.83 -3.23
N GLU A 96 15.70 7.18 -4.16
CA GLU A 96 15.52 7.41 -5.59
C GLU A 96 14.10 7.11 -6.07
N PHE A 97 13.54 5.94 -5.71
CA PHE A 97 12.19 5.55 -6.10
C PHE A 97 11.10 6.29 -5.33
N THR A 98 11.20 6.28 -4.00
CA THR A 98 10.08 6.65 -3.13
C THR A 98 10.05 8.15 -2.83
N ALA A 99 11.19 8.85 -2.93
CA ALA A 99 11.28 10.29 -2.77
C ALA A 99 11.41 11.00 -4.14
N LEU A 100 12.54 10.89 -4.81
CA LEU A 100 12.80 11.62 -6.06
C LEU A 100 11.89 11.16 -7.21
N GLY A 101 11.41 9.92 -7.20
CA GLY A 101 10.38 9.46 -8.14
C GLY A 101 9.11 10.30 -8.10
N VAL A 102 8.71 10.80 -6.91
CA VAL A 102 7.56 11.71 -6.78
C VAL A 102 7.81 13.04 -7.47
N THR A 103 9.02 13.61 -7.31
CA THR A 103 9.40 14.86 -8.01
C THR A 103 9.36 14.64 -9.52
N ARG A 104 9.89 13.52 -10.02
CA ARG A 104 9.94 13.24 -11.46
C ARG A 104 8.55 13.16 -12.08
N ILE A 105 7.61 12.48 -11.44
CA ILE A 105 6.24 12.39 -11.98
C ILE A 105 5.49 13.72 -11.87
N LEU A 106 5.64 14.46 -10.78
CA LEU A 106 5.07 15.80 -10.63
C LEU A 106 5.62 16.76 -11.69
N GLU A 107 6.92 16.73 -11.95
CA GLU A 107 7.56 17.56 -12.97
C GLU A 107 7.07 17.18 -14.38
N ALA A 108 6.91 15.90 -14.66
CA ALA A 108 6.33 15.45 -15.92
C ALA A 108 4.88 15.94 -16.08
N ILE A 109 4.04 15.85 -15.03
CA ILE A 109 2.67 16.41 -15.04
C ILE A 109 2.70 17.91 -15.30
N ARG A 110 3.52 18.66 -14.56
CA ARG A 110 3.64 20.12 -14.69
C ARG A 110 3.96 20.55 -16.12
N LEU A 111 4.88 19.84 -16.77
CA LEU A 111 5.37 20.19 -18.11
C LEU A 111 4.44 19.74 -19.24
N VAL A 112 3.76 18.60 -19.07
CA VAL A 112 3.03 17.95 -20.15
C VAL A 112 1.53 18.11 -20.04
N HIS A 113 0.98 17.97 -18.82
CA HIS A 113 -0.46 17.93 -18.61
C HIS A 113 -0.87 18.47 -17.22
N PRO A 114 -0.65 19.79 -16.95
CA PRO A 114 -0.82 20.38 -15.61
C PRO A 114 -2.25 20.39 -15.10
N VAL A 115 -3.24 20.03 -15.93
CA VAL A 115 -4.66 19.92 -15.53
C VAL A 115 -5.00 18.57 -14.89
N ALA A 116 -4.10 17.57 -15.00
CA ALA A 116 -4.30 16.26 -14.38
C ALA A 116 -4.32 16.38 -12.85
N ARG A 117 -5.27 15.69 -12.23
CA ARG A 117 -5.35 15.59 -10.77
C ARG A 117 -4.40 14.50 -10.29
N PHE A 118 -3.56 14.81 -9.32
CA PHE A 118 -2.51 13.93 -8.83
C PHE A 118 -2.76 13.46 -7.40
N TYR A 119 -2.74 12.16 -7.20
CA TYR A 119 -2.78 11.51 -5.89
C TYR A 119 -1.42 10.91 -5.54
N GLN A 120 -0.87 11.27 -4.37
CA GLN A 120 0.33 10.68 -3.79
C GLN A 120 -0.02 9.74 -2.65
N ALA A 121 0.41 8.47 -2.76
CA ALA A 121 0.36 7.55 -1.63
C ALA A 121 1.44 7.91 -0.60
N SER A 122 1.06 8.67 0.41
CA SER A 122 1.84 8.91 1.63
C SER A 122 1.63 7.77 2.63
N SER A 123 2.24 7.82 3.82
CA SER A 123 2.25 6.69 4.74
C SER A 123 2.25 7.14 6.21
N SER A 124 1.59 6.39 7.07
CA SER A 124 1.66 6.55 8.53
C SER A 124 3.09 6.35 9.10
N GLU A 125 3.97 5.65 8.37
CA GLU A 125 5.40 5.52 8.74
C GLU A 125 6.14 6.88 8.78
N MET A 126 5.56 7.93 8.18
CA MET A 126 6.07 9.29 8.30
C MET A 126 5.98 9.82 9.74
N PHE A 127 4.94 9.45 10.49
CA PHE A 127 4.78 9.84 11.89
C PHE A 127 5.86 9.24 12.79
N GLY A 128 6.24 7.99 12.55
CA GLY A 128 7.35 7.32 13.23
C GLY A 128 7.25 7.39 14.76
N LYS A 129 8.14 8.17 15.42
CA LYS A 129 8.05 8.49 16.84
C LYS A 129 7.08 9.66 17.05
N ALA A 130 5.78 9.39 16.86
CA ALA A 130 4.75 10.39 16.92
C ALA A 130 4.72 11.12 18.28
N SER A 131 4.50 12.45 18.25
CA SER A 131 4.39 13.28 19.44
C SER A 131 2.99 13.27 20.06
N GLU A 132 2.00 12.81 19.32
CA GLU A 132 0.60 12.71 19.77
C GLU A 132 -0.07 11.46 19.21
N THR A 133 -1.13 11.00 19.87
CA THR A 133 -1.95 9.85 19.48
C THR A 133 -3.41 10.17 19.79
N PRO A 134 -4.37 9.93 18.88
CA PRO A 134 -4.19 9.45 17.50
C PRO A 134 -3.54 10.49 16.56
N GLN A 135 -2.93 10.01 15.46
CA GLN A 135 -2.27 10.87 14.47
C GLN A 135 -3.27 11.43 13.46
N ARG A 136 -3.15 12.71 13.16
CA ARG A 136 -3.97 13.49 12.21
C ARG A 136 -3.09 14.23 11.21
N GLU A 137 -3.70 14.93 10.26
CA GLU A 137 -3.00 15.64 9.19
C GLU A 137 -1.99 16.70 9.70
N GLY A 138 -2.25 17.31 10.86
CA GLY A 138 -1.37 18.28 11.49
C GLY A 138 -0.33 17.72 12.44
N THR A 139 -0.31 16.41 12.68
CA THR A 139 0.68 15.76 13.55
C THR A 139 2.07 15.84 12.95
N PRO A 140 3.09 16.36 13.65
CA PRO A 140 4.45 16.45 13.14
C PRO A 140 5.04 15.08 12.76
N PHE A 141 5.74 15.04 11.63
CA PHE A 141 6.44 13.84 11.17
C PHE A 141 7.78 13.66 11.90
N TYR A 142 8.04 12.43 12.37
CA TYR A 142 9.32 12.02 12.95
C TYR A 142 9.68 10.59 12.50
N PRO A 143 10.00 10.39 11.20
CA PRO A 143 10.19 9.07 10.61
C PRO A 143 11.31 8.28 11.29
N ARG A 144 11.16 6.95 11.37
CA ARG A 144 12.08 6.03 12.02
C ARG A 144 12.76 5.06 11.05
N SER A 145 12.59 5.26 9.75
CA SER A 145 13.21 4.42 8.71
C SER A 145 13.56 5.24 7.47
N PRO A 146 14.53 4.81 6.64
CA PRO A 146 14.79 5.45 5.35
C PRO A 146 13.54 5.52 4.46
N TYR A 147 12.67 4.50 4.51
CA TYR A 147 11.37 4.52 3.84
C TYR A 147 10.48 5.66 4.35
N GLY A 148 10.34 5.79 5.67
CA GLY A 148 9.55 6.89 6.27
C GLY A 148 10.08 8.26 5.87
N VAL A 149 11.41 8.45 5.88
CA VAL A 149 12.06 9.70 5.41
C VAL A 149 11.75 9.97 3.94
N ALA A 150 11.84 8.96 3.08
CA ALA A 150 11.52 9.10 1.66
C ALA A 150 10.04 9.47 1.43
N LYS A 151 9.12 8.90 2.23
CA LYS A 151 7.68 9.25 2.19
C LYS A 151 7.43 10.68 2.68
N VAL A 152 8.14 11.17 3.70
CA VAL A 152 8.07 12.57 4.14
C VAL A 152 8.50 13.52 3.02
N TYR A 153 9.59 13.22 2.32
CA TYR A 153 9.98 13.99 1.15
C TYR A 153 8.88 13.99 0.07
N GLY A 154 8.35 12.81 -0.30
CA GLY A 154 7.29 12.68 -1.30
C GLY A 154 6.01 13.45 -0.92
N HIS A 155 5.65 13.46 0.35
CA HIS A 155 4.54 14.25 0.88
C HIS A 155 4.79 15.75 0.71
N TRP A 156 5.90 16.25 1.20
CA TRP A 156 6.18 17.69 1.17
C TRP A 156 6.47 18.22 -0.23
N ILE A 157 7.06 17.45 -1.12
CA ILE A 157 7.21 17.90 -2.51
C ILE A 157 5.86 17.97 -3.23
N THR A 158 4.90 17.09 -2.89
CA THR A 158 3.52 17.16 -3.40
C THR A 158 2.83 18.45 -2.94
N VAL A 159 2.94 18.80 -1.65
CA VAL A 159 2.45 20.08 -1.11
C VAL A 159 3.11 21.26 -1.82
N ASN A 160 4.43 21.22 -1.99
CA ASN A 160 5.18 22.27 -2.66
C ASN A 160 4.71 22.51 -4.11
N TYR A 161 4.50 21.44 -4.89
CA TYR A 161 4.01 21.58 -6.26
C TYR A 161 2.56 22.08 -6.33
N ARG A 162 1.72 21.69 -5.39
CA ARG A 162 0.37 22.25 -5.22
C ARG A 162 0.39 23.77 -5.00
N GLU A 163 1.24 24.23 -4.08
CA GLU A 163 1.29 25.64 -3.67
C GLU A 163 2.08 26.52 -4.66
N SER A 164 3.15 25.99 -5.26
CA SER A 164 4.04 26.77 -6.13
C SER A 164 3.59 26.81 -7.59
N TYR A 165 2.88 25.78 -8.08
CA TYR A 165 2.50 25.62 -9.48
C TYR A 165 1.00 25.46 -9.69
N ASP A 166 0.19 25.60 -8.64
CA ASP A 166 -1.27 25.46 -8.67
C ASP A 166 -1.74 24.12 -9.23
N LEU A 167 -0.96 23.04 -9.03
CA LEU A 167 -1.36 21.72 -9.42
C LEU A 167 -2.42 21.17 -8.46
N PHE A 168 -3.43 20.50 -8.99
CA PHE A 168 -4.33 19.73 -8.16
C PHE A 168 -3.60 18.45 -7.67
N ALA A 169 -2.87 18.56 -6.58
CA ALA A 169 -2.06 17.49 -6.01
C ALA A 169 -2.42 17.26 -4.54
N VAL A 170 -2.72 15.99 -4.18
CA VAL A 170 -3.16 15.59 -2.84
C VAL A 170 -2.34 14.41 -2.32
N SER A 171 -2.22 14.30 -1.00
CA SER A 171 -1.55 13.17 -0.34
C SER A 171 -2.52 12.43 0.59
N GLY A 172 -2.70 11.12 0.37
CA GLY A 172 -3.35 10.24 1.33
C GLY A 172 -2.33 9.70 2.33
N ILE A 173 -2.45 10.08 3.61
CA ILE A 173 -1.60 9.55 4.68
C ILE A 173 -2.22 8.22 5.14
N LEU A 174 -1.84 7.15 4.44
CA LEU A 174 -2.44 5.84 4.62
C LEU A 174 -1.86 5.12 5.83
N PHE A 175 -2.73 4.64 6.70
CA PHE A 175 -2.37 3.64 7.71
C PHE A 175 -2.31 2.26 7.08
N ASN A 176 -1.87 1.27 7.84
CA ASN A 176 -1.68 -0.08 7.28
C ASN A 176 -3.00 -0.61 6.70
N HIS A 177 -2.95 -1.13 5.49
CA HIS A 177 -4.10 -1.71 4.82
C HIS A 177 -3.70 -2.98 4.09
N GLU A 178 -4.51 -3.98 4.27
CA GLU A 178 -4.19 -5.37 4.02
C GLU A 178 -5.24 -6.02 3.14
N SER A 179 -4.89 -7.15 2.54
CA SER A 179 -5.82 -7.95 1.74
C SER A 179 -5.21 -9.30 1.40
N PRO A 180 -5.95 -10.23 0.78
CA PRO A 180 -5.40 -11.43 0.16
C PRO A 180 -4.27 -11.16 -0.87
N ARG A 181 -4.19 -9.93 -1.42
CA ARG A 181 -3.15 -9.51 -2.39
C ARG A 181 -1.92 -8.88 -1.74
N ARG A 182 -1.85 -8.83 -0.40
CA ARG A 182 -0.68 -8.31 0.32
C ARG A 182 0.58 -9.13 0.00
N GLY A 183 1.75 -8.49 -0.03
CA GLY A 183 3.04 -9.18 -0.16
C GLY A 183 3.30 -10.12 1.02
N ILE A 184 3.84 -11.31 0.75
CA ILE A 184 4.07 -12.36 1.76
C ILE A 184 5.07 -11.94 2.86
N GLU A 185 5.90 -10.96 2.60
CA GLU A 185 6.89 -10.39 3.53
C GLU A 185 6.27 -9.53 4.63
N PHE A 186 5.03 -9.06 4.46
CA PHE A 186 4.32 -8.26 5.47
C PHE A 186 3.70 -9.13 6.55
N VAL A 187 3.71 -8.65 7.79
CA VAL A 187 3.35 -9.44 8.98
C VAL A 187 1.95 -10.06 8.88
N THR A 188 0.97 -9.34 8.39
CA THR A 188 -0.40 -9.83 8.23
C THR A 188 -0.45 -11.03 7.28
N ARG A 189 0.11 -10.89 6.07
CA ARG A 189 0.14 -11.96 5.10
C ARG A 189 1.06 -13.11 5.54
N LYS A 190 2.18 -12.81 6.19
CA LYS A 190 3.05 -13.84 6.78
C LYS A 190 2.29 -14.69 7.80
N VAL A 191 1.41 -14.07 8.60
CA VAL A 191 0.59 -14.79 9.57
C VAL A 191 -0.46 -15.64 8.87
N THR A 192 -1.24 -15.08 7.93
CA THR A 192 -2.34 -15.81 7.28
C THR A 192 -1.85 -16.97 6.41
N ASP A 193 -0.78 -16.77 5.63
CA ASP A 193 -0.11 -17.86 4.87
C ASP A 193 0.48 -18.92 5.81
N GLY A 194 1.12 -18.48 6.92
CA GLY A 194 1.68 -19.39 7.92
C GLY A 194 0.61 -20.26 8.58
N VAL A 195 -0.52 -19.67 8.94
CA VAL A 195 -1.68 -20.40 9.50
C VAL A 195 -2.23 -21.39 8.50
N ALA A 196 -2.43 -20.98 7.25
CA ALA A 196 -2.91 -21.87 6.19
C ALA A 196 -1.95 -23.05 5.94
N ARG A 197 -0.63 -22.80 5.90
CA ARG A 197 0.39 -23.86 5.80
C ARG A 197 0.36 -24.83 6.97
N ILE A 198 0.22 -24.35 8.19
CA ILE A 198 0.14 -25.19 9.40
C ILE A 198 -1.14 -26.04 9.35
N LYS A 199 -2.28 -25.43 9.01
CA LYS A 199 -3.57 -26.14 8.90
C LYS A 199 -3.53 -27.26 7.86
N LEU A 200 -2.82 -27.05 6.75
CA LEU A 200 -2.65 -28.04 5.68
C LEU A 200 -1.49 -29.02 5.93
N GLY A 201 -0.81 -28.95 7.08
CA GLY A 201 0.32 -29.82 7.41
C GLY A 201 1.61 -29.53 6.62
N LEU A 202 1.70 -28.38 5.94
CA LEU A 202 2.85 -27.95 5.13
C LEU A 202 3.94 -27.26 5.97
N SER A 203 3.61 -26.84 7.20
CA SER A 203 4.55 -26.25 8.16
C SER A 203 4.21 -26.70 9.57
N ARG A 204 5.20 -26.63 10.47
CA ARG A 204 5.04 -27.00 11.89
C ARG A 204 5.12 -25.82 12.83
N GLU A 205 5.64 -24.68 12.39
CA GLU A 205 5.81 -23.47 13.20
C GLU A 205 5.74 -22.21 12.38
N LEU A 206 5.41 -21.09 13.03
CA LEU A 206 5.42 -19.74 12.49
C LEU A 206 6.33 -18.87 13.37
N ARG A 207 7.41 -18.32 12.78
CA ARG A 207 8.35 -17.44 13.48
C ARG A 207 8.02 -15.98 13.27
N LEU A 208 7.79 -15.25 14.36
CA LEU A 208 7.42 -13.83 14.36
C LEU A 208 8.35 -13.03 15.28
N GLY A 209 8.39 -11.71 15.09
CA GLY A 209 9.10 -10.79 15.99
C GLY A 209 8.22 -10.37 17.17
N ASN A 210 8.12 -9.05 17.39
CA ASN A 210 7.38 -8.46 18.50
C ASN A 210 5.85 -8.66 18.32
N LEU A 211 5.26 -9.48 19.16
CA LEU A 211 3.81 -9.74 19.16
C LEU A 211 2.97 -8.60 19.76
N ASP A 212 3.59 -7.70 20.50
CA ASP A 212 2.89 -6.63 21.22
C ASP A 212 2.91 -5.30 20.44
N ALA A 213 3.60 -5.25 19.27
CA ALA A 213 3.53 -4.11 18.37
C ALA A 213 2.10 -3.90 17.86
N ARG A 214 1.65 -2.63 17.91
CA ARG A 214 0.26 -2.28 17.58
C ARG A 214 0.19 -1.44 16.31
N ARG A 215 -0.80 -1.76 15.46
CA ARG A 215 -1.06 -1.03 14.21
C ARG A 215 -2.56 -0.86 13.97
N ASP A 216 -2.89 0.20 13.26
CA ASP A 216 -4.21 0.39 12.67
C ASP A 216 -4.19 -0.33 11.31
N TRP A 217 -4.96 -1.41 11.18
CA TRP A 217 -5.08 -2.22 9.98
C TRP A 217 -6.48 -2.17 9.39
N GLY A 218 -6.61 -1.77 8.13
CA GLY A 218 -7.85 -1.77 7.37
C GLY A 218 -7.78 -2.62 6.10
N PHE A 219 -8.87 -2.70 5.37
CA PHE A 219 -8.97 -3.42 4.10
C PHE A 219 -8.56 -2.53 2.93
N ALA A 220 -7.65 -3.00 2.07
CA ALA A 220 -7.13 -2.22 0.93
C ALA A 220 -8.23 -1.78 -0.05
N GLY A 221 -9.26 -2.59 -0.25
CA GLY A 221 -10.41 -2.23 -1.09
C GLY A 221 -11.19 -1.00 -0.59
N ASP A 222 -11.23 -0.77 0.72
CA ASP A 222 -11.83 0.44 1.28
C ASP A 222 -10.94 1.68 1.06
N TYR A 223 -9.62 1.49 1.12
CA TYR A 223 -8.66 2.59 0.99
C TYR A 223 -8.59 3.16 -0.43
N VAL A 224 -8.75 2.32 -1.46
CA VAL A 224 -8.75 2.83 -2.86
C VAL A 224 -9.97 3.71 -3.14
N GLU A 225 -11.10 3.50 -2.46
CA GLU A 225 -12.24 4.41 -2.52
C GLU A 225 -11.88 5.81 -1.96
N ALA A 226 -11.14 5.87 -0.83
CA ALA A 226 -10.66 7.13 -0.28
C ALA A 226 -9.72 7.86 -1.28
N MET A 227 -8.80 7.14 -1.93
CA MET A 227 -7.90 7.70 -2.93
C MET A 227 -8.68 8.39 -4.06
N TRP A 228 -9.71 7.73 -4.57
CA TRP A 228 -10.57 8.29 -5.60
C TRP A 228 -11.37 9.51 -5.09
N LEU A 229 -12.00 9.42 -3.92
CA LEU A 229 -12.80 10.50 -3.34
C LEU A 229 -11.98 11.78 -3.14
N MET A 230 -10.69 11.66 -2.79
CA MET A 230 -9.81 12.81 -2.62
C MET A 230 -9.61 13.58 -3.94
N LEU A 231 -9.57 12.88 -5.07
CA LEU A 231 -9.46 13.53 -6.39
C LEU A 231 -10.80 14.06 -6.92
N GLN A 232 -11.95 13.74 -6.31
CA GLN A 232 -13.25 14.28 -6.70
C GLN A 232 -13.59 15.61 -6.01
N ARG A 233 -12.72 16.09 -5.11
CA ARG A 233 -12.95 17.37 -4.40
C ARG A 233 -12.68 18.57 -5.29
N ASP A 234 -13.32 19.71 -4.95
CA ASP A 234 -13.08 20.99 -5.65
C ASP A 234 -11.72 21.59 -5.33
N LYS A 235 -11.19 21.30 -4.13
CA LYS A 235 -9.90 21.83 -3.66
C LYS A 235 -8.99 20.66 -3.23
N PRO A 236 -7.70 20.71 -3.61
CA PRO A 236 -6.74 19.71 -3.19
C PRO A 236 -6.44 19.82 -1.69
N GLN A 237 -6.56 18.71 -0.97
CA GLN A 237 -6.26 18.61 0.46
C GLN A 237 -5.71 17.22 0.77
N ASP A 238 -4.93 17.14 1.86
CA ASP A 238 -4.38 15.88 2.35
C ASP A 238 -5.29 15.28 3.42
N TYR A 239 -5.35 13.94 3.50
CA TYR A 239 -6.21 13.23 4.42
C TYR A 239 -5.50 12.05 5.07
N VAL A 240 -5.69 11.91 6.38
CA VAL A 240 -5.40 10.67 7.11
C VAL A 240 -6.48 9.64 6.79
N VAL A 241 -6.06 8.47 6.34
CA VAL A 241 -6.94 7.35 6.00
C VAL A 241 -6.54 6.14 6.86
N GLY A 242 -7.45 5.71 7.72
CA GLY A 242 -7.25 4.62 8.65
C GLY A 242 -8.57 4.21 9.32
N THR A 243 -8.55 3.15 10.09
CA THR A 243 -9.78 2.65 10.75
C THR A 243 -10.11 3.44 12.01
N GLY A 244 -9.12 4.02 12.67
CA GLY A 244 -9.22 4.60 13.99
C GLY A 244 -9.23 3.55 15.11
N GLN A 245 -8.82 2.33 14.80
CA GLN A 245 -8.67 1.23 15.75
C GLN A 245 -7.28 0.62 15.64
N THR A 246 -6.71 0.18 16.75
CA THR A 246 -5.39 -0.44 16.75
C THR A 246 -5.45 -1.83 17.35
N HIS A 247 -4.76 -2.76 16.70
CA HIS A 247 -4.66 -4.16 17.08
C HIS A 247 -3.20 -4.57 17.24
N SER A 248 -2.91 -5.49 18.15
CA SER A 248 -1.58 -6.07 18.30
C SER A 248 -1.35 -7.20 17.29
N VAL A 249 -0.08 -7.50 17.03
CA VAL A 249 0.29 -8.71 16.26
C VAL A 249 -0.21 -9.97 16.99
N ARG A 250 -0.31 -9.96 18.31
CA ARG A 250 -0.89 -11.04 19.11
C ARG A 250 -2.37 -11.25 18.79
N GLU A 251 -3.18 -10.18 18.79
CA GLU A 251 -4.59 -10.23 18.39
C GLU A 251 -4.77 -10.75 16.95
N LEU A 252 -3.91 -10.30 16.02
CA LEU A 252 -3.87 -10.81 14.65
C LEU A 252 -3.67 -12.34 14.62
N VAL A 253 -2.71 -12.83 15.36
CA VAL A 253 -2.36 -14.26 15.43
C VAL A 253 -3.49 -15.06 16.08
N GLU A 254 -4.06 -14.57 17.20
CA GLU A 254 -5.20 -15.20 17.89
C GLU A 254 -6.40 -15.37 16.97
N ILE A 255 -6.77 -14.32 16.21
CA ILE A 255 -7.89 -14.36 15.26
C ILE A 255 -7.59 -15.35 14.12
N ALA A 256 -6.39 -15.28 13.53
CA ALA A 256 -6.05 -16.11 12.38
C ALA A 256 -6.01 -17.60 12.72
N PHE A 257 -5.39 -17.98 13.85
CA PHE A 257 -5.35 -19.39 14.31
C PHE A 257 -6.74 -19.84 14.79
N GLY A 258 -7.46 -19.00 15.53
CA GLY A 258 -8.81 -19.30 15.99
C GLY A 258 -9.78 -19.55 14.84
N HIS A 259 -9.66 -18.85 13.71
CA HIS A 259 -10.48 -19.03 12.51
C HIS A 259 -10.39 -20.46 11.93
N VAL A 260 -9.23 -21.10 12.05
CA VAL A 260 -9.03 -22.48 11.58
C VAL A 260 -9.11 -23.54 12.70
N GLY A 261 -9.50 -23.15 13.91
CA GLY A 261 -9.66 -24.04 15.06
C GLY A 261 -8.34 -24.54 15.64
N LEU A 262 -7.27 -23.72 15.60
CA LEU A 262 -5.96 -24.01 16.18
C LEU A 262 -5.63 -23.03 17.31
N ASP A 263 -4.78 -23.46 18.27
CA ASP A 263 -4.20 -22.57 19.29
C ASP A 263 -2.83 -22.09 18.84
N TYR A 264 -2.67 -20.78 18.67
CA TYR A 264 -1.40 -20.21 18.20
C TYR A 264 -0.21 -20.50 19.11
N ARG A 265 -0.44 -20.75 20.40
CA ARG A 265 0.61 -21.02 21.39
C ARG A 265 1.38 -22.30 21.11
N ASP A 266 0.76 -23.23 20.37
CA ASP A 266 1.38 -24.49 19.96
C ASP A 266 2.32 -24.33 18.76
N PHE A 267 2.21 -23.22 18.00
CA PHE A 267 2.86 -23.09 16.71
C PHE A 267 3.71 -21.81 16.57
N VAL A 268 3.42 -20.75 17.33
CA VAL A 268 4.10 -19.47 17.16
C VAL A 268 5.34 -19.38 18.04
N VAL A 269 6.48 -19.11 17.40
CA VAL A 269 7.79 -18.94 18.05
C VAL A 269 8.23 -17.48 17.89
N SER A 270 8.53 -16.80 19.01
CA SER A 270 9.14 -15.47 18.95
C SER A 270 10.62 -15.60 18.58
N ASP A 271 11.06 -14.85 17.56
CA ASP A 271 12.43 -14.88 17.04
C ASP A 271 12.99 -13.45 16.95
N PRO A 272 14.04 -13.11 17.73
CA PRO A 272 14.65 -11.78 17.74
C PRO A 272 15.13 -11.28 16.37
N LYS A 273 15.41 -12.19 15.42
CA LYS A 273 15.81 -11.84 14.04
C LYS A 273 14.80 -10.96 13.32
N TYR A 274 13.52 -11.02 13.72
CA TYR A 274 12.44 -10.26 13.11
C TYR A 274 12.12 -8.95 13.84
N TYR A 275 12.91 -8.53 14.81
CA TYR A 275 12.78 -7.22 15.45
C TYR A 275 13.39 -6.14 14.56
N ARG A 276 12.75 -4.97 14.48
CA ARG A 276 13.25 -3.83 13.69
C ARG A 276 14.36 -3.10 14.45
N PRO A 277 15.38 -2.54 13.77
CA PRO A 277 16.43 -1.73 14.42
C PRO A 277 15.89 -0.51 15.16
N ALA A 278 14.80 0.10 14.65
CA ALA A 278 14.08 1.19 15.28
C ALA A 278 12.58 0.90 15.21
N GLU A 279 12.04 0.41 16.31
CA GLU A 279 10.62 0.06 16.39
C GLU A 279 9.73 1.31 16.41
N VAL A 280 8.52 1.17 15.88
CA VAL A 280 7.43 2.12 16.01
C VAL A 280 6.37 1.43 16.87
N ASP A 281 6.19 1.89 18.10
CA ASP A 281 5.38 1.19 19.09
C ASP A 281 3.89 1.25 18.77
N LEU A 282 3.39 2.44 18.38
CA LEU A 282 1.97 2.68 18.15
C LEU A 282 1.74 3.63 16.97
N LEU A 283 0.94 3.17 16.02
CA LEU A 283 0.32 4.01 14.99
C LEU A 283 -1.20 3.83 15.08
N LEU A 284 -1.93 4.94 15.26
CA LEU A 284 -3.38 4.99 15.37
C LEU A 284 -3.90 6.23 14.62
N ALA A 285 -4.73 6.02 13.61
CA ALA A 285 -5.30 7.09 12.81
C ALA A 285 -6.38 7.87 13.55
N ASP A 286 -6.43 9.19 13.30
CA ASP A 286 -7.64 9.99 13.44
C ASP A 286 -8.23 10.27 12.05
N PRO A 287 -9.16 9.44 11.54
CA PRO A 287 -9.76 9.62 10.22
C PRO A 287 -10.95 10.60 10.21
N SER A 288 -11.12 11.42 11.24
CA SER A 288 -12.28 12.30 11.40
C SER A 288 -12.46 13.26 10.24
N LYS A 289 -11.36 13.77 9.65
CA LYS A 289 -11.42 14.64 8.47
C LYS A 289 -11.93 13.89 7.25
N ALA A 290 -11.41 12.69 6.97
CA ALA A 290 -11.86 11.85 5.85
C ALA A 290 -13.35 11.49 5.99
N ARG A 291 -13.80 11.12 7.20
CA ARG A 291 -15.21 10.84 7.47
C ARG A 291 -16.11 12.06 7.21
N ARG A 292 -15.72 13.23 7.70
CA ARG A 292 -16.52 14.45 7.59
C ARG A 292 -16.56 15.01 6.17
N GLU A 293 -15.41 15.03 5.48
CA GLU A 293 -15.26 15.75 4.21
C GLU A 293 -15.39 14.88 2.98
N LEU A 294 -14.96 13.60 3.06
CA LEU A 294 -15.08 12.64 1.98
C LEU A 294 -16.32 11.73 2.12
N GLY A 295 -16.94 11.69 3.31
CA GLY A 295 -17.96 10.69 3.63
C GLY A 295 -17.42 9.26 3.68
N TRP A 296 -16.10 9.11 3.78
CA TRP A 296 -15.42 7.82 3.77
C TRP A 296 -15.34 7.20 5.16
N SER A 297 -15.60 5.90 5.24
CA SER A 297 -15.34 5.08 6.43
C SER A 297 -14.98 3.66 6.01
N PRO A 298 -14.15 2.94 6.79
CA PRO A 298 -13.86 1.54 6.52
C PRO A 298 -15.15 0.71 6.64
N LYS A 299 -15.30 -0.28 5.74
CA LYS A 299 -16.48 -1.16 5.66
C LYS A 299 -16.20 -2.53 6.26
N ILE A 300 -14.95 -3.01 6.11
CA ILE A 300 -14.52 -4.33 6.59
C ILE A 300 -13.82 -4.18 7.94
N GLY A 301 -14.30 -4.95 8.93
CA GLY A 301 -13.72 -5.01 10.27
C GLY A 301 -12.46 -5.86 10.33
N PHE A 302 -11.63 -5.66 11.40
CA PHE A 302 -10.34 -6.34 11.50
C PHE A 302 -10.46 -7.88 11.50
N ALA A 303 -11.36 -8.45 12.28
CA ALA A 303 -11.54 -9.90 12.34
C ALA A 303 -12.01 -10.49 11.00
N GLU A 304 -12.91 -9.80 10.31
CA GLU A 304 -13.40 -10.18 8.99
C GLU A 304 -12.28 -10.12 7.94
N LEU A 305 -11.46 -9.07 7.98
CA LEU A 305 -10.28 -8.95 7.12
C LEU A 305 -9.31 -10.12 7.29
N ILE A 306 -9.02 -10.49 8.53
CA ILE A 306 -8.09 -11.59 8.80
C ILE A 306 -8.68 -12.93 8.36
N ALA A 307 -9.97 -13.18 8.62
CA ALA A 307 -10.66 -14.37 8.13
C ALA A 307 -10.60 -14.47 6.60
N MET A 308 -10.94 -13.39 5.89
CA MET A 308 -10.86 -13.29 4.43
C MET A 308 -9.45 -13.64 3.91
N MET A 309 -8.40 -13.14 4.57
CA MET A 309 -7.02 -13.41 4.16
C MET A 309 -6.62 -14.86 4.41
N VAL A 310 -7.04 -15.46 5.54
CA VAL A 310 -6.77 -16.88 5.85
C VAL A 310 -7.49 -17.79 4.86
N ASP A 311 -8.76 -17.54 4.57
CA ASP A 311 -9.53 -18.34 3.62
C ASP A 311 -8.92 -18.31 2.22
N ALA A 312 -8.50 -17.13 1.74
CA ALA A 312 -7.82 -17.00 0.47
C ALA A 312 -6.46 -17.75 0.41
N ASP A 313 -5.71 -17.76 1.53
CA ASP A 313 -4.46 -18.50 1.60
C ASP A 313 -4.70 -20.02 1.66
N LEU A 314 -5.76 -20.50 2.34
CA LEU A 314 -6.17 -21.91 2.33
C LEU A 314 -6.57 -22.37 0.93
N GLU A 315 -7.36 -21.57 0.21
CA GLU A 315 -7.77 -21.87 -1.17
C GLU A 315 -6.56 -21.95 -2.10
N ARG A 316 -5.70 -20.93 -2.09
CA ARG A 316 -4.48 -20.88 -2.90
C ARG A 316 -3.54 -22.06 -2.65
N LEU A 317 -3.33 -22.44 -1.39
CA LEU A 317 -2.45 -23.56 -1.03
C LEU A 317 -3.10 -24.94 -1.20
N GLY A 318 -4.43 -25.01 -1.06
CA GLY A 318 -5.21 -26.25 -1.23
C GLY A 318 -5.44 -26.65 -2.69
N SER A 319 -5.50 -25.68 -3.61
CA SER A 319 -5.69 -25.92 -5.05
C SER A 319 -4.45 -26.46 -5.77
N GLY A 320 -3.33 -26.67 -5.06
CA GLY A 320 -2.12 -27.26 -5.64
C GLY A 320 -1.18 -26.28 -6.36
N ASP A 321 -1.50 -24.99 -6.46
CA ASP A 321 -0.62 -23.95 -7.00
C ASP A 321 0.67 -23.74 -6.18
N ALA A 322 0.73 -24.33 -4.98
CA ALA A 322 1.92 -24.32 -4.11
C ALA A 322 3.15 -25.03 -4.72
N VAL A 323 2.97 -25.89 -5.74
CA VAL A 323 4.08 -26.64 -6.35
C VAL A 323 4.86 -25.77 -7.34
N ALA A 324 4.26 -24.78 -7.94
CA ALA A 324 4.89 -23.93 -8.95
C ALA A 324 5.83 -22.86 -8.32
N THR A 325 5.44 -22.26 -7.18
CA THR A 325 6.20 -21.19 -6.51
C THR A 325 7.46 -21.70 -5.78
N ALA A 326 7.46 -22.96 -5.32
CA ALA A 326 8.64 -23.54 -4.66
C ALA A 326 9.77 -23.94 -5.64
N ARG A 327 9.50 -24.05 -6.94
CA ARG A 327 10.50 -24.36 -7.99
C ARG A 327 11.21 -23.14 -8.57
N GLY A 328 10.70 -21.93 -8.34
CA GLY A 328 11.29 -20.69 -8.83
C GLY A 328 12.22 -19.97 -7.84
N ALA A 329 12.43 -20.49 -6.63
CA ALA A 329 13.22 -19.89 -5.56
C ALA A 329 14.47 -20.73 -5.20
N ARG A 330 15.14 -21.34 -6.20
CA ARG A 330 16.46 -21.94 -6.04
C ARG A 330 17.46 -21.26 -6.97
#